data_c1ad8073ec4930b7b5c375788e218616
#
_entry.id   c1ad8073ec4930b7b5c375788e218616
#
_cell.length_a   1.000
_cell.length_b   1.000
_cell.length_c   1.000
_cell.angle_alpha   90.00
_cell.angle_beta   90.00
_cell.angle_gamma   90.00
#
_symmetry.space_group_name_H-M   'P 1'
#
loop_
_entity.id
_entity.type
_entity.pdbx_description
1 polymer ?
#
loop_
_entity_poly.entity_id
_entity_poly.type
_entity_poly.pdbx_seq_one_letter_code
_entity_poly.pdbx_strand_id
1 'polypeptide(L)'
;MVESAVERAVEPDPIPEPRRRNPLKRPVAWYRRLPRWSRRTLAALVALCTLLGTLVGVTGAALFVEGAGTPPAAARSTGDDALWLGHAWVGWQPGSAGAPKTDADLQALVDQVRSSGIKDLFVHDGPFEMDGSLNPARSPKAEWFIDAVHRELPGVRVQAWLGQVVGGTSLHLDDAATRGRIVAGVGAALDRGFDGVHFDFEPVADGDSGFLDVVGAAHAVTASHHALLSVSVPQVEPMTGFRLPGDLLAGHPKWWSQAYLRRVAVDCDQVAVMAYDTSLPTAWAYRGYVARQTQVALSAVPSNVQLLMGVPAFHTHDPGHWVDAETMPAALDGIRLGLGAHPPARPFGVALYVDFAATPADWSAYRSHWLTTAH
;
A
#
# COMPACT_ATOMS: atom_id res chain seq x y z
N MET A 1 -73.30 -66.66 -52.85
CA MET A 1 -72.02 -66.54 -53.52
C MET A 1 -71.70 -65.07 -53.70
N VAL A 2 -70.91 -64.52 -52.81
CA VAL A 2 -70.31 -63.21 -52.98
C VAL A 2 -68.92 -63.29 -52.37
N GLU A 3 -67.93 -63.12 -53.20
CA GLU A 3 -66.50 -63.22 -52.94
C GLU A 3 -65.97 -62.05 -52.23
N SER A 4 -65.26 -62.24 -51.15
CA SER A 4 -64.65 -61.19 -50.29
C SER A 4 -63.30 -60.83 -50.88
N ALA A 5 -63.15 -59.54 -51.28
CA ALA A 5 -61.90 -58.94 -51.68
C ALA A 5 -61.15 -58.46 -50.41
N VAL A 6 -60.00 -59.07 -50.16
CA VAL A 6 -59.07 -58.59 -49.08
C VAL A 6 -58.19 -57.46 -49.65
N GLU A 7 -58.42 -56.32 -49.17
CA GLU A 7 -57.59 -55.10 -49.44
C GLU A 7 -56.29 -55.15 -48.57
N ARG A 8 -55.13 -55.26 -49.24
CA ARG A 8 -53.81 -55.20 -48.56
C ARG A 8 -53.48 -53.77 -48.26
N ALA A 9 -53.39 -53.38 -46.98
CA ALA A 9 -52.85 -52.17 -46.51
C ALA A 9 -51.36 -52.09 -46.86
N VAL A 10 -50.95 -51.01 -47.57
CA VAL A 10 -49.55 -50.67 -47.82
C VAL A 10 -49.04 -49.91 -46.61
N GLU A 11 -48.02 -50.44 -45.93
CA GLU A 11 -47.34 -49.85 -44.81
C GLU A 11 -46.49 -48.65 -45.36
N PRO A 12 -46.56 -47.43 -44.80
CA PRO A 12 -45.75 -46.34 -45.24
C PRO A 12 -44.29 -46.51 -44.82
N ASP A 13 -43.38 -46.20 -45.74
CA ASP A 13 -41.94 -46.19 -45.49
C ASP A 13 -41.55 -45.31 -44.29
N PRO A 14 -40.59 -45.76 -43.44
CA PRO A 14 -40.18 -44.97 -42.28
C PRO A 14 -39.50 -43.68 -42.70
N ILE A 15 -39.99 -42.58 -42.14
CA ILE A 15 -39.42 -41.22 -42.31
C ILE A 15 -37.97 -41.24 -41.78
N PRO A 16 -36.95 -40.86 -42.58
CA PRO A 16 -35.57 -40.84 -42.11
C PRO A 16 -35.36 -39.80 -41.00
N GLU A 17 -34.94 -40.24 -39.83
CA GLU A 17 -34.58 -39.33 -38.70
C GLU A 17 -33.55 -38.30 -39.13
N PRO A 18 -33.74 -37.00 -38.75
CA PRO A 18 -32.76 -35.96 -39.05
C PRO A 18 -31.46 -36.27 -38.30
N ARG A 19 -30.36 -36.53 -39.01
CA ARG A 19 -29.00 -36.68 -38.45
C ARG A 19 -28.67 -35.53 -37.53
N ARG A 20 -28.65 -35.70 -36.22
CA ARG A 20 -28.20 -34.75 -35.23
C ARG A 20 -26.75 -34.38 -35.55
N ARG A 21 -26.55 -33.20 -36.12
CA ARG A 21 -25.23 -32.62 -36.36
C ARG A 21 -24.64 -32.27 -35.01
N ASN A 22 -23.60 -32.95 -34.60
CA ASN A 22 -22.86 -32.68 -33.36
C ASN A 22 -22.18 -31.30 -33.49
N PRO A 23 -22.58 -30.26 -32.69
CA PRO A 23 -22.12 -28.91 -32.85
C PRO A 23 -20.63 -28.75 -32.48
N LEU A 24 -20.03 -29.69 -31.77
CA LEU A 24 -18.64 -29.62 -31.29
C LEU A 24 -17.58 -29.95 -32.38
N LYS A 25 -17.96 -30.40 -33.58
CA LYS A 25 -17.00 -30.74 -34.66
C LYS A 25 -16.62 -29.58 -35.58
N ARG A 26 -17.25 -28.38 -35.49
CA ARG A 26 -17.01 -27.26 -36.39
C ARG A 26 -15.73 -26.46 -36.14
N PRO A 27 -15.23 -26.20 -34.89
CA PRO A 27 -14.07 -25.33 -34.69
C PRO A 27 -12.75 -25.90 -35.21
N VAL A 28 -12.59 -27.25 -35.22
CA VAL A 28 -11.34 -27.88 -35.63
C VAL A 28 -11.11 -27.79 -37.15
N ALA A 29 -12.19 -27.79 -37.95
CA ALA A 29 -12.08 -27.72 -39.41
C ALA A 29 -11.64 -26.33 -39.92
N TRP A 30 -12.05 -25.24 -39.26
CA TRP A 30 -11.60 -23.88 -39.57
C TRP A 30 -10.12 -23.68 -39.27
N TYR A 31 -9.64 -24.12 -38.08
CA TYR A 31 -8.24 -24.05 -37.68
C TYR A 31 -7.30 -24.76 -38.68
N ARG A 32 -7.70 -25.91 -39.24
CA ARG A 32 -6.91 -26.65 -40.21
C ARG A 32 -6.77 -25.96 -41.58
N ARG A 33 -7.61 -24.96 -41.89
CA ARG A 33 -7.56 -24.18 -43.15
C ARG A 33 -6.64 -22.95 -43.05
N LEU A 34 -6.20 -22.60 -41.83
CA LEU A 34 -5.27 -21.47 -41.65
C LEU A 34 -3.86 -21.83 -42.13
N PRO A 35 -3.11 -20.87 -42.66
CA PRO A 35 -1.68 -21.02 -42.92
C PRO A 35 -0.92 -21.47 -41.68
N ARG A 36 0.22 -22.15 -41.85
CA ARG A 36 1.01 -22.68 -40.71
C ARG A 36 1.45 -21.59 -39.72
N TRP A 37 1.77 -20.42 -40.20
CA TRP A 37 2.14 -19.28 -39.33
C TRP A 37 0.95 -18.78 -38.49
N SER A 38 -0.26 -18.64 -39.09
CA SER A 38 -1.45 -18.21 -38.36
C SER A 38 -1.87 -19.22 -37.28
N ARG A 39 -1.65 -20.52 -37.50
CA ARG A 39 -1.90 -21.56 -36.46
C ARG A 39 -0.92 -21.45 -35.31
N ARG A 40 0.37 -21.15 -35.60
CA ARG A 40 1.38 -20.93 -34.56
C ARG A 40 1.10 -19.69 -33.73
N THR A 41 0.72 -18.58 -34.39
CA THR A 41 0.33 -17.33 -33.69
C THR A 41 -0.91 -17.54 -32.83
N LEU A 42 -1.96 -18.20 -33.36
CA LEU A 42 -3.17 -18.47 -32.59
C LEU A 42 -2.89 -19.42 -31.40
N ALA A 43 -2.08 -20.45 -31.61
CA ALA A 43 -1.68 -21.36 -30.54
C ALA A 43 -0.86 -20.63 -29.45
N ALA A 44 0.06 -19.74 -29.86
CA ALA A 44 0.82 -18.92 -28.93
C ALA A 44 -0.08 -17.94 -28.13
N LEU A 45 -1.04 -17.29 -28.80
CA LEU A 45 -2.02 -16.43 -28.14
C LEU A 45 -2.89 -17.19 -27.15
N VAL A 46 -3.41 -18.36 -27.54
CA VAL A 46 -4.21 -19.23 -26.65
C VAL A 46 -3.36 -19.68 -25.46
N ALA A 47 -2.12 -20.10 -25.69
CA ALA A 47 -1.21 -20.50 -24.62
C ALA A 47 -0.92 -19.33 -23.67
N LEU A 48 -0.69 -18.13 -24.20
CA LEU A 48 -0.48 -16.91 -23.41
C LEU A 48 -1.74 -16.55 -22.59
N CYS A 49 -2.91 -16.54 -23.21
CA CYS A 49 -4.18 -16.27 -22.49
C CYS A 49 -4.45 -17.31 -21.40
N THR A 50 -4.15 -18.59 -21.67
CA THR A 50 -4.29 -19.65 -20.67
C THR A 50 -3.31 -19.45 -19.53
N LEU A 51 -2.05 -19.13 -19.81
CA LEU A 51 -1.03 -18.84 -18.79
C LEU A 51 -1.42 -17.65 -17.93
N LEU A 52 -1.84 -16.54 -18.56
CA LEU A 52 -2.31 -15.34 -17.84
C LEU A 52 -3.55 -15.64 -17.01
N GLY A 53 -4.54 -16.33 -17.55
CA GLY A 53 -5.73 -16.72 -16.81
C GLY A 53 -5.42 -17.65 -15.62
N THR A 54 -4.48 -18.57 -15.79
CA THR A 54 -4.01 -19.43 -14.69
C THR A 54 -3.29 -18.62 -13.62
N LEU A 55 -2.40 -17.68 -14.02
CA LEU A 55 -1.68 -16.82 -13.09
C LEU A 55 -2.65 -15.96 -12.27
N VAL A 56 -3.62 -15.32 -12.92
CA VAL A 56 -4.66 -14.52 -12.25
C VAL A 56 -5.47 -15.40 -11.28
N GLY A 57 -5.88 -16.59 -11.72
CA GLY A 57 -6.63 -17.53 -10.88
C GLY A 57 -5.85 -18.01 -9.65
N VAL A 58 -4.58 -18.36 -9.82
CA VAL A 58 -3.71 -18.78 -8.72
C VAL A 58 -3.45 -17.62 -7.75
N THR A 59 -3.16 -16.42 -8.28
CA THR A 59 -2.96 -15.23 -7.44
C THR A 59 -4.23 -14.88 -6.68
N GLY A 60 -5.40 -14.88 -7.34
CA GLY A 60 -6.68 -14.64 -6.68
C GLY A 60 -6.99 -15.67 -5.59
N ALA A 61 -6.74 -16.95 -5.84
CA ALA A 61 -6.91 -18.00 -4.84
C ALA A 61 -5.96 -17.84 -3.64
N ALA A 62 -4.69 -17.46 -3.89
CA ALA A 62 -3.73 -17.17 -2.83
C ALA A 62 -4.18 -16.00 -1.96
N LEU A 63 -4.59 -14.89 -2.58
CA LEU A 63 -5.12 -13.73 -1.84
C LEU A 63 -6.40 -14.06 -1.07
N PHE A 64 -7.27 -14.89 -1.63
CA PHE A 64 -8.46 -15.35 -0.92
C PHE A 64 -8.09 -16.17 0.31
N VAL A 65 -7.13 -17.08 0.21
CA VAL A 65 -6.66 -17.88 1.36
C VAL A 65 -6.01 -17.00 2.43
N GLU A 66 -5.13 -16.07 2.04
CA GLU A 66 -4.47 -15.12 2.97
C GLU A 66 -5.49 -14.20 3.67
N GLY A 67 -6.53 -13.76 2.95
CA GLY A 67 -7.59 -12.92 3.47
C GLY A 67 -8.72 -13.68 4.19
N ALA A 68 -8.70 -15.02 4.16
CA ALA A 68 -9.77 -15.81 4.76
C ALA A 68 -9.66 -15.90 6.29
N GLY A 69 -10.78 -16.13 6.93
CA GLY A 69 -10.84 -16.37 8.36
C GLY A 69 -11.16 -15.12 9.20
N THR A 70 -11.17 -15.33 10.51
CA THR A 70 -11.41 -14.30 11.51
C THR A 70 -10.09 -13.73 12.01
N PRO A 71 -9.91 -12.40 12.02
CA PRO A 71 -8.71 -11.78 12.57
C PRO A 71 -8.50 -12.19 14.05
N PRO A 72 -7.27 -12.62 14.42
CA PRO A 72 -7.00 -13.09 15.77
C PRO A 72 -7.24 -12.00 16.83
N ALA A 73 -7.80 -12.38 17.98
CA ALA A 73 -8.09 -11.44 19.06
C ALA A 73 -6.80 -10.80 19.64
N ALA A 74 -5.69 -11.53 19.66
CA ALA A 74 -4.41 -11.04 20.17
C ALA A 74 -3.73 -10.03 19.23
N ALA A 75 -4.07 -10.00 17.94
CA ALA A 75 -3.49 -9.07 16.97
C ALA A 75 -4.21 -7.71 17.06
N ARG A 76 -3.75 -6.85 17.94
CA ARG A 76 -4.31 -5.53 18.24
C ARG A 76 -3.19 -4.51 18.44
N SER A 77 -3.55 -3.23 18.52
CA SER A 77 -2.60 -2.15 18.82
C SER A 77 -1.88 -2.38 20.14
N THR A 78 -0.60 -2.09 20.14
CA THR A 78 0.26 -2.03 21.34
C THR A 78 0.52 -0.58 21.77
N GLY A 79 -0.08 0.39 21.10
CA GLY A 79 0.12 1.82 21.37
C GLY A 79 1.33 2.42 20.67
N ASP A 80 1.76 1.83 19.58
CA ASP A 80 2.89 2.29 18.75
C ASP A 80 2.42 2.72 17.34
N ASP A 81 1.20 3.26 17.24
CA ASP A 81 0.60 3.69 15.97
C ASP A 81 1.07 5.09 15.54
N ALA A 82 0.87 5.45 14.28
CA ALA A 82 1.22 6.75 13.72
C ALA A 82 0.07 7.38 12.92
N LEU A 83 0.15 8.68 12.71
CA LEU A 83 -0.78 9.46 11.89
C LEU A 83 -0.02 10.45 11.02
N TRP A 84 -0.29 10.45 9.71
CA TRP A 84 0.18 11.50 8.82
C TRP A 84 -0.73 12.73 8.90
N LEU A 85 -0.10 13.88 9.08
CA LEU A 85 -0.73 15.20 9.22
C LEU A 85 -0.34 16.11 8.05
N GLY A 86 -1.32 16.76 7.44
CA GLY A 86 -1.10 17.66 6.32
C GLY A 86 -0.43 18.97 6.68
N HIS A 87 0.01 19.72 5.67
CA HIS A 87 0.65 21.07 5.80
C HIS A 87 -0.12 22.09 6.61
N ALA A 88 -1.45 21.98 6.65
CA ALA A 88 -2.29 22.95 7.35
C ALA A 88 -1.96 23.12 8.85
N TRP A 89 -1.25 22.15 9.44
CA TRP A 89 -0.80 22.18 10.83
C TRP A 89 0.39 23.08 11.08
N VAL A 90 1.32 23.14 10.12
CA VAL A 90 2.59 23.86 10.28
C VAL A 90 2.68 25.13 9.43
N GLY A 91 1.84 25.22 8.42
CA GLY A 91 1.74 26.39 7.55
C GLY A 91 0.78 26.08 6.41
N TRP A 92 0.16 27.12 5.86
CA TRP A 92 -0.69 26.95 4.69
C TRP A 92 0.06 27.37 3.44
N GLN A 93 -0.09 26.57 2.36
CA GLN A 93 0.43 26.92 1.04
C GLN A 93 -0.73 26.92 0.02
N PRO A 94 -0.66 27.78 -1.02
CA PRO A 94 -1.61 27.71 -2.13
C PRO A 94 -1.64 26.29 -2.73
N GLY A 95 -2.81 25.70 -2.81
CA GLY A 95 -2.98 24.31 -3.27
C GLY A 95 -2.92 23.24 -2.16
N SER A 96 -2.59 23.61 -0.91
CA SER A 96 -2.69 22.69 0.22
C SER A 96 -4.15 22.34 0.53
N ALA A 97 -4.40 21.11 0.99
CA ALA A 97 -5.70 20.73 1.49
C ALA A 97 -6.05 21.46 2.79
N GLY A 98 -7.15 22.21 2.76
CA GLY A 98 -7.72 22.87 3.95
C GLY A 98 -7.16 24.23 4.28
N ALA A 99 -7.81 24.91 5.22
CA ALA A 99 -7.36 26.18 5.81
C ALA A 99 -6.28 25.93 6.88
N PRO A 100 -5.49 26.95 7.24
CA PRO A 100 -4.57 26.87 8.37
C PRO A 100 -5.29 26.41 9.65
N LYS A 101 -4.68 25.47 10.38
CA LYS A 101 -5.25 24.94 11.62
C LYS A 101 -5.21 25.98 12.74
N THR A 102 -6.22 25.89 13.61
CA THR A 102 -6.45 26.77 14.75
C THR A 102 -6.20 26.02 16.06
N ASP A 103 -6.26 26.75 17.19
CA ASP A 103 -6.19 26.14 18.53
C ASP A 103 -7.37 25.19 18.79
N ALA A 104 -8.54 25.45 18.22
CA ALA A 104 -9.68 24.54 18.32
C ALA A 104 -9.46 23.23 17.53
N ASP A 105 -8.86 23.31 16.35
CA ASP A 105 -8.45 22.12 15.59
C ASP A 105 -7.40 21.31 16.34
N LEU A 106 -6.44 22.00 16.98
CA LEU A 106 -5.42 21.37 17.81
C LEU A 106 -6.04 20.61 18.98
N GLN A 107 -7.00 21.22 19.70
CA GLN A 107 -7.69 20.54 20.80
C GLN A 107 -8.44 19.29 20.30
N ALA A 108 -9.08 19.37 19.15
CA ALA A 108 -9.75 18.20 18.56
C ALA A 108 -8.75 17.08 18.19
N LEU A 109 -7.59 17.41 17.64
CA LEU A 109 -6.51 16.46 17.38
C LEU A 109 -6.00 15.83 18.69
N VAL A 110 -5.76 16.66 19.72
CA VAL A 110 -5.31 16.20 21.03
C VAL A 110 -6.27 15.21 21.65
N ASP A 111 -7.59 15.49 21.61
CA ASP A 111 -8.61 14.59 22.14
C ASP A 111 -8.69 13.28 21.34
N GLN A 112 -8.50 13.36 20.02
CA GLN A 112 -8.46 12.19 19.13
C GLN A 112 -7.24 11.31 19.40
N VAL A 113 -6.05 11.89 19.53
CA VAL A 113 -4.80 11.16 19.78
C VAL A 113 -4.79 10.56 21.19
N ARG A 114 -5.24 11.32 22.20
CA ARG A 114 -5.31 10.86 23.61
C ARG A 114 -6.19 9.62 23.78
N SER A 115 -7.21 9.46 22.94
CA SER A 115 -8.12 8.31 22.95
C SER A 115 -7.74 7.20 21.95
N SER A 116 -6.50 7.23 21.44
CA SER A 116 -6.01 6.31 20.40
C SER A 116 -4.73 5.61 20.85
N GLY A 117 -4.16 4.77 19.97
CA GLY A 117 -2.83 4.16 20.12
C GLY A 117 -1.72 4.97 19.43
N ILE A 118 -2.00 6.20 18.99
CA ILE A 118 -1.06 7.00 18.21
C ILE A 118 0.02 7.57 19.13
N LYS A 119 1.26 7.32 18.74
CA LYS A 119 2.48 7.74 19.41
C LYS A 119 3.36 8.63 18.54
N ASP A 120 3.20 8.53 17.21
CA ASP A 120 3.96 9.30 16.25
C ASP A 120 3.02 10.15 15.37
N LEU A 121 3.34 11.43 15.22
CA LEU A 121 2.70 12.35 14.30
C LEU A 121 3.71 12.74 13.21
N PHE A 122 3.47 12.29 11.97
CA PHE A 122 4.25 12.68 10.81
C PHE A 122 3.64 13.94 10.21
N VAL A 123 4.14 15.12 10.56
CA VAL A 123 3.58 16.39 10.08
C VAL A 123 4.34 16.90 8.87
N HIS A 124 3.63 17.23 7.81
CA HIS A 124 4.22 17.62 6.53
C HIS A 124 4.92 18.96 6.61
N ASP A 125 6.22 18.94 6.94
CA ASP A 125 7.13 20.10 7.01
C ASP A 125 7.86 20.39 5.67
N GLY A 126 7.82 19.41 4.73
CA GLY A 126 8.32 19.49 3.36
C GLY A 126 7.36 20.20 2.39
N PRO A 127 7.51 19.97 1.08
CA PRO A 127 8.52 19.11 0.47
C PRO A 127 9.90 19.76 0.44
N PHE A 128 10.93 18.93 0.16
CA PHE A 128 12.21 19.47 -0.28
C PHE A 128 12.03 20.23 -1.59
N GLU A 129 12.86 21.24 -1.84
CA GLU A 129 12.96 21.87 -3.15
C GLU A 129 13.63 20.90 -4.15
N MET A 130 13.53 21.17 -5.45
CA MET A 130 14.05 20.28 -6.49
C MET A 130 15.57 20.06 -6.41
N ASP A 131 16.29 20.92 -5.73
CA ASP A 131 17.73 20.82 -5.49
C ASP A 131 18.08 20.08 -4.19
N GLY A 132 17.07 19.63 -3.42
CA GLY A 132 17.22 18.96 -2.13
C GLY A 132 17.30 19.89 -0.93
N SER A 133 17.18 21.20 -1.09
CA SER A 133 17.13 22.12 0.06
C SER A 133 15.77 22.10 0.74
N LEU A 134 15.75 22.33 2.06
CA LEU A 134 14.52 22.51 2.84
C LEU A 134 14.28 24.02 3.03
N ASN A 135 13.05 24.45 2.75
CA ASN A 135 12.66 25.84 2.92
C ASN A 135 11.76 26.01 4.17
N PRO A 136 12.31 26.47 5.31
CA PRO A 136 11.54 26.60 6.55
C PRO A 136 10.43 27.64 6.48
N ALA A 137 10.46 28.56 5.52
CA ALA A 137 9.38 29.53 5.32
C ALA A 137 8.06 28.89 4.88
N ARG A 138 8.10 27.60 4.43
CA ARG A 138 6.90 26.85 4.08
C ARG A 138 6.11 26.35 5.30
N SER A 139 6.77 26.22 6.46
CA SER A 139 6.18 25.73 7.71
C SER A 139 6.37 26.68 8.90
N PRO A 140 5.88 27.93 8.81
CA PRO A 140 6.14 28.97 9.82
C PRO A 140 5.50 28.67 11.19
N LYS A 141 4.62 27.68 11.28
CA LYS A 141 3.95 27.28 12.54
C LYS A 141 4.50 25.97 13.13
N ALA A 142 5.60 25.42 12.61
CA ALA A 142 6.08 24.11 13.07
C ALA A 142 6.42 24.14 14.57
N GLU A 143 7.15 25.12 15.05
CA GLU A 143 7.49 25.27 16.48
C GLU A 143 6.25 25.40 17.36
N TRP A 144 5.26 26.21 16.95
CA TRP A 144 3.97 26.32 17.64
C TRP A 144 3.29 24.95 17.77
N PHE A 145 3.28 24.15 16.68
CA PHE A 145 2.66 22.84 16.66
C PHE A 145 3.41 21.84 17.57
N ILE A 146 4.73 21.81 17.46
CA ILE A 146 5.60 20.91 18.25
C ILE A 146 5.41 21.20 19.74
N ASP A 147 5.56 22.48 20.16
CA ASP A 147 5.40 22.91 21.56
C ASP A 147 4.02 22.58 22.11
N ALA A 148 2.98 22.75 21.30
CA ALA A 148 1.63 22.45 21.70
C ALA A 148 1.39 20.95 21.89
N VAL A 149 1.88 20.12 20.98
CA VAL A 149 1.79 18.66 21.10
C VAL A 149 2.56 18.15 22.31
N HIS A 150 3.79 18.58 22.51
CA HIS A 150 4.60 18.19 23.67
C HIS A 150 3.95 18.55 25.01
N ARG A 151 3.29 19.72 25.06
CA ARG A 151 2.58 20.18 26.27
C ARG A 151 1.32 19.37 26.54
N GLU A 152 0.51 19.09 25.50
CA GLU A 152 -0.82 18.49 25.64
C GLU A 152 -0.79 16.95 25.62
N LEU A 153 0.19 16.36 24.95
CA LEU A 153 0.35 14.92 24.71
C LEU A 153 1.77 14.45 25.09
N PRO A 154 2.14 14.50 26.36
CA PRO A 154 3.46 14.02 26.78
C PRO A 154 3.73 12.60 26.35
N GLY A 155 4.83 12.37 25.60
CA GLY A 155 5.22 11.08 25.07
C GLY A 155 4.75 10.76 23.63
N VAL A 156 3.94 11.65 23.03
CA VAL A 156 3.71 11.65 21.58
C VAL A 156 4.85 12.38 20.90
N ARG A 157 5.39 11.81 19.82
CA ARG A 157 6.53 12.34 19.07
C ARG A 157 6.02 13.05 17.82
N VAL A 158 6.63 14.19 17.51
CA VAL A 158 6.35 14.96 16.29
C VAL A 158 7.54 14.80 15.35
N GLN A 159 7.35 14.16 14.22
CA GLN A 159 8.39 13.96 13.23
C GLN A 159 8.11 14.82 11.99
N ALA A 160 9.15 15.47 11.46
CA ALA A 160 9.05 16.23 10.22
C ALA A 160 8.86 15.26 9.04
N TRP A 161 7.67 15.27 8.43
CA TRP A 161 7.43 14.53 7.19
C TRP A 161 8.03 15.32 6.03
N LEU A 162 9.14 14.83 5.52
CA LEU A 162 9.96 15.41 4.46
C LEU A 162 10.01 14.47 3.27
N GLY A 163 9.59 14.94 2.13
CA GLY A 163 9.59 14.15 0.91
C GLY A 163 9.73 14.97 -0.34
N GLN A 164 9.86 14.32 -1.46
CA GLN A 164 9.78 14.92 -2.80
C GLN A 164 9.62 13.82 -3.85
N VAL A 165 9.05 14.19 -5.00
CA VAL A 165 9.07 13.33 -6.19
C VAL A 165 10.52 13.14 -6.67
N VAL A 166 10.91 11.88 -6.93
CA VAL A 166 12.26 11.50 -7.33
C VAL A 166 12.31 11.16 -8.82
N GLY A 167 13.32 11.66 -9.53
CA GLY A 167 13.56 11.38 -10.94
C GLY A 167 12.85 12.32 -11.91
N GLY A 168 13.04 12.09 -13.19
CA GLY A 168 12.48 12.94 -14.25
C GLY A 168 13.04 14.36 -14.22
N THR A 169 12.18 15.36 -13.99
CA THR A 169 12.54 16.77 -13.83
C THR A 169 12.55 17.21 -12.36
N SER A 170 12.35 16.26 -11.44
CA SER A 170 12.25 16.51 -10.00
C SER A 170 13.59 16.23 -9.29
N LEU A 171 13.55 15.77 -8.06
CA LEU A 171 14.73 15.55 -7.22
C LEU A 171 15.60 14.40 -7.75
N HIS A 172 16.92 14.58 -7.75
CA HIS A 172 17.90 13.61 -8.19
C HIS A 172 18.77 13.11 -7.04
N LEU A 173 18.53 11.86 -6.59
CA LEU A 173 19.30 11.24 -5.50
C LEU A 173 20.68 10.70 -5.93
N ASP A 174 20.96 10.60 -7.22
CA ASP A 174 22.28 10.30 -7.75
C ASP A 174 23.27 11.47 -7.66
N ASP A 175 22.77 12.74 -7.50
CA ASP A 175 23.61 13.89 -7.27
C ASP A 175 24.04 14.02 -5.79
N ALA A 176 25.35 13.98 -5.54
CA ALA A 176 25.90 14.10 -4.19
C ALA A 176 25.62 15.44 -3.51
N ALA A 177 25.55 16.53 -4.26
CA ALA A 177 25.25 17.85 -3.71
C ALA A 177 23.78 17.92 -3.25
N THR A 178 22.86 17.34 -4.01
CA THR A 178 21.46 17.19 -3.64
C THR A 178 21.32 16.37 -2.35
N ARG A 179 21.97 15.22 -2.25
CA ARG A 179 21.99 14.42 -1.02
C ARG A 179 22.52 15.20 0.17
N GLY A 180 23.62 15.97 -0.02
CA GLY A 180 24.17 16.82 1.03
C GLY A 180 23.19 17.88 1.55
N ARG A 181 22.40 18.49 0.66
CA ARG A 181 21.37 19.47 1.05
C ARG A 181 20.19 18.82 1.77
N ILE A 182 19.76 17.63 1.36
CA ILE A 182 18.74 16.86 2.06
C ILE A 182 19.18 16.58 3.51
N VAL A 183 20.41 16.09 3.70
CA VAL A 183 20.95 15.79 5.03
C VAL A 183 21.09 17.07 5.89
N ALA A 184 21.48 18.20 5.29
CA ALA A 184 21.49 19.48 5.98
C ALA A 184 20.07 19.92 6.39
N GLY A 185 19.05 19.65 5.55
CA GLY A 185 17.64 19.89 5.85
C GLY A 185 17.14 19.06 7.03
N VAL A 186 17.62 17.81 7.19
CA VAL A 186 17.33 16.98 8.36
C VAL A 186 17.81 17.66 9.64
N GLY A 187 19.07 18.11 9.68
CA GLY A 187 19.60 18.86 10.84
C GLY A 187 18.77 20.11 11.15
N ALA A 188 18.44 20.89 10.11
CA ALA A 188 17.64 22.10 10.27
C ALA A 188 16.22 21.84 10.81
N ALA A 189 15.59 20.71 10.44
CA ALA A 189 14.30 20.31 11.03
C ALA A 189 14.45 19.94 12.51
N LEU A 190 15.47 19.18 12.87
CA LEU A 190 15.72 18.78 14.25
C LEU A 190 16.05 19.98 15.14
N ASP A 191 16.80 20.97 14.64
CA ASP A 191 17.10 22.22 15.35
C ASP A 191 15.83 23.04 15.68
N ARG A 192 14.72 22.78 14.97
CA ARG A 192 13.40 23.40 15.24
C ARG A 192 12.59 22.66 16.31
N GLY A 193 13.09 21.53 16.82
CA GLY A 193 12.48 20.79 17.92
C GLY A 193 11.69 19.54 17.52
N PHE A 194 11.75 19.10 16.26
CA PHE A 194 11.17 17.82 15.87
C PHE A 194 11.87 16.64 16.58
N ASP A 195 11.09 15.64 17.01
CA ASP A 195 11.60 14.42 17.65
C ASP A 195 12.20 13.42 16.66
N GLY A 196 12.08 13.71 15.38
CA GLY A 196 12.59 12.87 14.30
C GLY A 196 12.23 13.41 12.92
N VAL A 197 12.66 12.64 11.93
CA VAL A 197 12.35 12.90 10.52
C VAL A 197 11.70 11.66 9.92
N HIS A 198 10.64 11.86 9.15
CA HIS A 198 9.96 10.84 8.37
C HIS A 198 10.15 11.13 6.88
N PHE A 199 10.95 10.32 6.20
CA PHE A 199 11.19 10.46 4.77
C PHE A 199 10.09 9.82 3.93
N ASP A 200 9.71 10.53 2.87
CA ASP A 200 8.69 10.12 1.91
C ASP A 200 9.09 10.53 0.49
N PHE A 201 10.08 9.84 -0.04
CA PHE A 201 10.57 10.04 -1.40
C PHE A 201 9.89 9.05 -2.35
N GLU A 202 9.23 9.56 -3.41
CA GLU A 202 8.46 8.73 -4.33
C GLU A 202 8.59 9.16 -5.79
N PRO A 203 8.73 8.20 -6.72
CA PRO A 203 9.06 6.79 -6.50
C PRO A 203 10.57 6.59 -6.29
N VAL A 204 10.94 5.72 -5.37
CA VAL A 204 12.33 5.23 -5.26
C VAL A 204 12.40 3.83 -5.86
N ALA A 205 13.30 3.62 -6.81
CA ALA A 205 13.49 2.32 -7.45
C ALA A 205 14.14 1.30 -6.51
N ASP A 206 13.79 0.03 -6.67
CA ASP A 206 14.47 -1.07 -5.97
C ASP A 206 15.96 -1.08 -6.28
N GLY A 207 16.80 -1.05 -5.27
CA GLY A 207 18.26 -1.05 -5.42
C GLY A 207 18.89 0.33 -5.57
N ASP A 208 18.14 1.43 -5.45
CA ASP A 208 18.69 2.79 -5.55
C ASP A 208 19.75 3.04 -4.47
N SER A 209 20.99 3.25 -4.89
CA SER A 209 22.12 3.49 -3.99
C SER A 209 22.14 4.91 -3.44
N GLY A 210 21.63 5.91 -4.19
CA GLY A 210 21.57 7.29 -3.76
C GLY A 210 20.61 7.44 -2.58
N PHE A 211 19.49 6.70 -2.61
CA PHE A 211 18.55 6.66 -1.49
C PHE A 211 19.18 6.02 -0.24
N LEU A 212 19.93 4.90 -0.39
CA LEU A 212 20.66 4.30 0.72
C LEU A 212 21.68 5.25 1.33
N ASP A 213 22.41 6.00 0.50
CA ASP A 213 23.39 6.99 0.95
C ASP A 213 22.70 8.11 1.77
N VAL A 214 21.51 8.59 1.31
CA VAL A 214 20.73 9.60 2.02
C VAL A 214 20.25 9.08 3.37
N VAL A 215 19.67 7.87 3.39
CA VAL A 215 19.13 7.26 4.62
C VAL A 215 20.25 7.06 5.66
N GLY A 216 21.40 6.48 5.26
CA GLY A 216 22.52 6.27 6.17
C GLY A 216 23.11 7.57 6.71
N ALA A 217 23.25 8.60 5.86
CA ALA A 217 23.74 9.91 6.28
C ALA A 217 22.74 10.64 7.19
N ALA A 218 21.45 10.57 6.88
CA ALA A 218 20.38 11.15 7.71
C ALA A 218 20.30 10.45 9.08
N HIS A 219 20.44 9.12 9.13
CA HIS A 219 20.47 8.37 10.39
C HIS A 219 21.62 8.80 11.30
N ALA A 220 22.79 9.07 10.73
CA ALA A 220 23.90 9.61 11.53
C ALA A 220 23.57 10.97 12.14
N VAL A 221 22.84 11.84 11.42
CA VAL A 221 22.40 13.14 11.93
C VAL A 221 21.32 12.97 12.99
N THR A 222 20.27 12.19 12.74
CA THR A 222 19.20 11.96 13.75
C THR A 222 19.76 11.33 15.02
N ALA A 223 20.65 10.34 14.91
CA ALA A 223 21.29 9.72 16.05
C ALA A 223 22.10 10.70 16.89
N SER A 224 22.80 11.68 16.26
CA SER A 224 23.55 12.72 16.97
C SER A 224 22.66 13.70 17.75
N HIS A 225 21.38 13.83 17.33
CA HIS A 225 20.35 14.64 18.00
C HIS A 225 19.47 13.81 18.96
N HIS A 226 19.75 12.51 19.14
CA HIS A 226 18.87 11.58 19.87
C HIS A 226 17.43 11.55 19.31
N ALA A 227 17.29 11.78 18.02
CA ALA A 227 16.05 11.81 17.28
C ALA A 227 15.87 10.56 16.42
N LEU A 228 14.66 10.35 15.91
CA LEU A 228 14.33 9.17 15.09
C LEU A 228 14.48 9.43 13.60
N LEU A 229 14.91 8.41 12.86
CA LEU A 229 14.73 8.34 11.41
C LEU A 229 13.65 7.33 11.07
N SER A 230 12.60 7.79 10.42
CA SER A 230 11.50 7.01 9.88
C SER A 230 11.45 7.15 8.37
N VAL A 231 11.00 6.11 7.66
CA VAL A 231 10.91 6.12 6.19
C VAL A 231 9.60 5.50 5.73
N SER A 232 8.85 6.20 4.85
CA SER A 232 7.81 5.58 4.02
C SER A 232 8.45 4.71 2.96
N VAL A 233 7.91 3.53 2.77
CA VAL A 233 8.38 2.60 1.74
C VAL A 233 7.21 2.07 0.92
N PRO A 234 7.39 1.83 -0.39
CA PRO A 234 6.35 1.24 -1.21
C PRO A 234 6.04 -0.20 -0.75
N GLN A 235 5.03 -0.76 -1.36
CA GLN A 235 4.70 -2.18 -1.16
C GLN A 235 5.92 -3.07 -1.46
N VAL A 236 5.98 -4.22 -0.80
CA VAL A 236 7.07 -5.20 -0.94
C VAL A 236 6.64 -6.31 -1.90
N GLU A 237 7.54 -6.82 -2.72
CA GLU A 237 7.21 -7.94 -3.61
C GLU A 237 6.62 -9.11 -2.79
N PRO A 238 5.42 -9.59 -3.15
CA PRO A 238 4.73 -10.61 -2.35
C PRO A 238 5.41 -11.98 -2.41
N MET A 239 6.16 -12.24 -3.48
CA MET A 239 7.00 -13.43 -3.69
C MET A 239 8.26 -13.02 -4.46
N THR A 240 9.39 -13.62 -4.12
CA THR A 240 10.67 -13.37 -4.80
C THR A 240 10.55 -13.59 -6.30
N GLY A 241 10.96 -12.59 -7.09
CA GLY A 241 10.90 -12.61 -8.54
C GLY A 241 9.61 -12.07 -9.16
N PHE A 242 8.61 -11.70 -8.33
CA PHE A 242 7.36 -11.12 -8.83
C PHE A 242 7.47 -9.63 -9.19
N ARG A 243 8.51 -8.96 -8.74
CA ARG A 243 8.74 -7.53 -9.00
C ARG A 243 8.77 -7.18 -10.48
N LEU A 244 9.62 -7.84 -11.28
CA LEU A 244 9.74 -7.52 -12.71
C LEU A 244 8.43 -7.63 -13.50
N PRO A 245 7.64 -8.71 -13.38
CA PRO A 245 6.31 -8.74 -13.99
C PRO A 245 5.37 -7.65 -13.45
N GLY A 246 5.46 -7.32 -12.17
CA GLY A 246 4.62 -6.30 -11.56
C GLY A 246 4.94 -4.90 -12.07
N ASP A 247 6.20 -4.53 -12.14
CA ASP A 247 6.65 -3.24 -12.67
C ASP A 247 6.24 -3.08 -14.15
N LEU A 248 6.35 -4.16 -14.95
CA LEU A 248 5.93 -4.16 -16.35
C LEU A 248 4.42 -3.93 -16.50
N LEU A 249 3.60 -4.53 -15.62
CA LEU A 249 2.14 -4.37 -15.65
C LEU A 249 1.71 -3.00 -15.14
N ALA A 250 2.38 -2.47 -14.12
CA ALA A 250 2.08 -1.16 -13.55
C ALA A 250 2.63 0.00 -14.40
N GLY A 251 3.65 -0.25 -15.24
CA GLY A 251 4.34 0.78 -16.02
C GLY A 251 5.29 1.67 -15.19
N HIS A 252 5.50 1.33 -13.93
CA HIS A 252 6.43 2.00 -13.01
C HIS A 252 6.92 1.02 -11.94
N PRO A 253 8.04 1.31 -11.22
CA PRO A 253 8.44 0.55 -10.04
C PRO A 253 7.32 0.53 -9.01
N LYS A 254 6.76 -0.65 -8.71
CA LYS A 254 5.65 -0.82 -7.78
C LYS A 254 6.10 -1.41 -6.45
N TRP A 255 7.07 -2.30 -6.48
CA TRP A 255 7.50 -3.07 -5.33
C TRP A 255 8.99 -2.97 -5.09
N TRP A 256 9.37 -2.89 -3.81
CA TRP A 256 10.74 -3.19 -3.41
C TRP A 256 10.92 -4.68 -3.18
N SER A 257 12.12 -5.18 -3.45
CA SER A 257 12.51 -6.51 -2.98
C SER A 257 12.65 -6.54 -1.46
N GLN A 258 12.41 -7.69 -0.85
CA GLN A 258 12.64 -7.87 0.58
C GLN A 258 14.10 -7.58 0.97
N ALA A 259 15.04 -7.86 0.06
CA ALA A 259 16.46 -7.59 0.28
C ALA A 259 16.76 -6.09 0.33
N TYR A 260 16.15 -5.29 -0.56
CA TYR A 260 16.34 -3.84 -0.56
C TYR A 260 15.66 -3.18 0.64
N LEU A 261 14.42 -3.58 0.95
CA LEU A 261 13.74 -3.13 2.17
C LEU A 261 14.59 -3.37 3.42
N ARG A 262 15.21 -4.57 3.54
CA ARG A 262 16.11 -4.88 4.66
C ARG A 262 17.31 -3.94 4.71
N ARG A 263 17.92 -3.62 3.55
CA ARG A 263 19.07 -2.70 3.48
C ARG A 263 18.70 -1.28 3.91
N VAL A 264 17.53 -0.78 3.50
CA VAL A 264 17.03 0.52 3.96
C VAL A 264 16.73 0.49 5.46
N ALA A 265 16.06 -0.55 5.93
CA ALA A 265 15.57 -0.63 7.29
C ALA A 265 16.69 -0.74 8.37
N VAL A 266 17.89 -1.19 8.02
CA VAL A 266 19.00 -1.28 9.00
C VAL A 266 19.52 0.08 9.43
N ASP A 267 19.32 1.11 8.62
CA ASP A 267 19.69 2.50 8.91
C ASP A 267 18.45 3.35 9.29
N CYS A 268 17.38 2.72 9.80
CA CYS A 268 16.16 3.39 10.25
C CYS A 268 15.76 2.93 11.64
N ASP A 269 15.10 3.82 12.40
CA ASP A 269 14.42 3.48 13.66
C ASP A 269 12.99 2.99 13.39
N GLN A 270 12.35 3.49 12.32
CA GLN A 270 10.99 3.16 11.92
C GLN A 270 10.89 2.98 10.40
N VAL A 271 10.03 2.06 9.97
CA VAL A 271 9.65 1.87 8.56
C VAL A 271 8.13 1.81 8.47
N ALA A 272 7.53 2.62 7.61
CA ALA A 272 6.11 2.61 7.31
C ALA A 272 5.87 2.07 5.89
N VAL A 273 5.30 0.88 5.77
CA VAL A 273 4.96 0.27 4.47
C VAL A 273 3.62 0.80 3.99
N MET A 274 3.58 1.47 2.85
CA MET A 274 2.35 1.99 2.24
C MET A 274 1.52 0.85 1.64
N ALA A 275 0.68 0.22 2.45
CA ALA A 275 -0.11 -0.95 2.07
C ALA A 275 -1.47 -0.59 1.43
N TYR A 276 -1.53 0.52 0.71
CA TYR A 276 -2.67 1.04 -0.05
C TYR A 276 -2.24 1.33 -1.50
N ASP A 277 -3.12 1.85 -2.35
CA ASP A 277 -2.90 2.09 -3.78
C ASP A 277 -2.46 0.81 -4.51
N THR A 278 -3.17 -0.28 -4.20
CA THR A 278 -2.84 -1.61 -4.68
C THR A 278 -3.42 -1.93 -6.04
N SER A 279 -4.37 -1.13 -6.52
CA SER A 279 -5.19 -1.37 -7.72
C SER A 279 -6.06 -2.63 -7.62
N LEU A 280 -6.31 -3.15 -6.42
CA LEU A 280 -7.15 -4.35 -6.22
C LEU A 280 -8.63 -3.96 -6.11
N PRO A 281 -9.51 -4.48 -6.99
CA PRO A 281 -10.87 -3.99 -7.13
C PRO A 281 -11.86 -4.58 -6.12
N THR A 282 -11.42 -5.42 -5.18
CA THR A 282 -12.30 -6.07 -4.21
C THR A 282 -11.70 -6.09 -2.81
N ALA A 283 -12.52 -5.83 -1.81
CA ALA A 283 -12.09 -5.78 -0.41
C ALA A 283 -11.46 -7.10 0.09
N TRP A 284 -11.94 -8.26 -0.39
CA TRP A 284 -11.35 -9.55 -0.01
C TRP A 284 -9.94 -9.74 -0.58
N ALA A 285 -9.69 -9.29 -1.83
CA ALA A 285 -8.37 -9.37 -2.45
C ALA A 285 -7.40 -8.40 -1.77
N TYR A 286 -7.86 -7.17 -1.51
CA TYR A 286 -7.08 -6.17 -0.79
C TYR A 286 -6.72 -6.65 0.63
N ARG A 287 -7.69 -7.15 1.39
CA ARG A 287 -7.46 -7.73 2.72
C ARG A 287 -6.41 -8.83 2.72
N GLY A 288 -6.49 -9.77 1.75
CA GLY A 288 -5.50 -10.84 1.59
C GLY A 288 -4.12 -10.32 1.20
N TYR A 289 -4.10 -9.31 0.33
CA TYR A 289 -2.86 -8.65 -0.05
C TYR A 289 -2.18 -7.97 1.13
N VAL A 290 -2.92 -7.21 1.94
CA VAL A 290 -2.41 -6.56 3.14
C VAL A 290 -1.91 -7.59 4.17
N ALA A 291 -2.60 -8.72 4.32
CA ALA A 291 -2.11 -9.82 5.16
C ALA A 291 -0.74 -10.31 4.68
N ARG A 292 -0.58 -10.51 3.37
CA ARG A 292 0.69 -10.91 2.77
C ARG A 292 1.77 -9.84 2.91
N GLN A 293 1.43 -8.55 2.69
CA GLN A 293 2.36 -7.42 2.88
C GLN A 293 2.87 -7.38 4.33
N THR A 294 2.00 -7.57 5.31
CA THR A 294 2.38 -7.64 6.73
C THR A 294 3.39 -8.76 6.99
N GLN A 295 3.14 -9.96 6.49
CA GLN A 295 4.03 -11.12 6.66
C GLN A 295 5.42 -10.87 6.03
N VAL A 296 5.46 -10.36 4.80
CA VAL A 296 6.75 -10.12 4.12
C VAL A 296 7.52 -8.96 4.75
N ALA A 297 6.84 -7.91 5.20
CA ALA A 297 7.45 -6.80 5.93
C ALA A 297 8.04 -7.27 7.28
N LEU A 298 7.29 -8.06 8.06
CA LEU A 298 7.79 -8.67 9.31
C LEU A 298 9.04 -9.53 9.10
N SER A 299 9.12 -10.20 7.97
CA SER A 299 10.26 -11.05 7.60
C SER A 299 11.48 -10.24 7.12
N ALA A 300 11.26 -9.10 6.47
CA ALA A 300 12.30 -8.29 5.88
C ALA A 300 12.88 -7.25 6.86
N VAL A 301 12.04 -6.57 7.62
CA VAL A 301 12.46 -5.50 8.55
C VAL A 301 13.07 -6.09 9.83
N PRO A 302 14.27 -5.66 10.28
CA PRO A 302 14.89 -6.11 11.51
C PRO A 302 13.98 -5.94 12.73
N SER A 303 14.05 -6.85 13.70
CA SER A 303 13.12 -6.88 14.85
C SER A 303 13.28 -5.71 15.83
N ASN A 304 14.42 -5.03 15.82
CA ASN A 304 14.67 -3.81 16.59
C ASN A 304 14.14 -2.54 15.93
N VAL A 305 13.76 -2.58 14.66
CA VAL A 305 13.18 -1.46 13.91
C VAL A 305 11.66 -1.49 14.07
N GLN A 306 11.04 -0.38 14.42
CA GLN A 306 9.58 -0.29 14.48
C GLN A 306 8.99 -0.45 13.07
N LEU A 307 8.06 -1.39 12.93
CA LEU A 307 7.34 -1.60 11.67
C LEU A 307 5.94 -1.03 11.78
N LEU A 308 5.62 -0.12 10.87
CA LEU A 308 4.29 0.45 10.70
C LEU A 308 3.69 -0.04 9.38
N MET A 309 2.41 -0.43 9.41
CA MET A 309 1.66 -0.72 8.20
C MET A 309 0.74 0.44 7.90
N GLY A 310 0.93 1.10 6.75
CA GLY A 310 0.08 2.18 6.28
C GLY A 310 -1.33 1.68 5.99
N VAL A 311 -2.33 2.39 6.51
CA VAL A 311 -3.75 2.11 6.28
C VAL A 311 -4.44 3.33 5.66
N PRO A 312 -5.33 3.14 4.67
CA PRO A 312 -5.98 4.25 3.99
C PRO A 312 -7.06 4.90 4.88
N ALA A 313 -6.99 6.22 5.02
CA ALA A 313 -8.03 7.06 5.60
C ALA A 313 -8.39 8.18 4.60
N PHE A 314 -8.32 7.89 3.30
CA PHE A 314 -8.67 8.78 2.21
C PHE A 314 -9.62 8.08 1.24
N HIS A 315 -10.41 8.87 0.48
CA HIS A 315 -11.54 8.38 -0.29
C HIS A 315 -11.53 8.88 -1.74
N THR A 316 -10.36 9.21 -2.26
CA THR A 316 -10.18 9.61 -3.66
C THR A 316 -10.13 8.36 -4.53
N HIS A 317 -10.95 8.30 -5.57
CA HIS A 317 -10.89 7.22 -6.53
C HIS A 317 -9.93 7.60 -7.66
N ASP A 318 -8.90 6.79 -7.87
CA ASP A 318 -7.95 6.92 -8.98
C ASP A 318 -7.54 5.52 -9.51
N PRO A 319 -6.79 5.42 -10.60
CA PRO A 319 -6.39 4.12 -11.16
C PRO A 319 -5.57 3.24 -10.21
N GLY A 320 -4.92 3.84 -9.20
CA GLY A 320 -4.16 3.13 -8.16
C GLY A 320 -5.01 2.69 -6.98
N HIS A 321 -6.12 3.39 -6.70
CA HIS A 321 -6.92 3.26 -5.50
C HIS A 321 -8.40 2.96 -5.79
N TRP A 322 -8.89 1.85 -5.27
CA TRP A 322 -10.31 1.47 -5.34
C TRP A 322 -10.98 1.71 -3.99
N VAL A 323 -11.60 2.87 -3.84
CA VAL A 323 -12.18 3.37 -2.58
C VAL A 323 -13.14 2.38 -1.89
N ASP A 324 -13.91 1.60 -2.66
CA ASP A 324 -14.84 0.60 -2.11
C ASP A 324 -14.14 -0.70 -1.69
N ALA A 325 -12.92 -0.91 -2.11
CA ALA A 325 -12.12 -2.11 -1.82
C ALA A 325 -11.02 -1.83 -0.80
N GLU A 326 -10.29 -0.75 -0.99
CA GLU A 326 -9.15 -0.35 -0.16
C GLU A 326 -9.62 0.49 1.04
N THR A 327 -10.40 -0.14 1.90
CA THR A 327 -10.98 0.50 3.09
C THR A 327 -10.15 0.22 4.34
N MET A 328 -10.22 1.12 5.32
CA MET A 328 -9.54 0.94 6.61
C MET A 328 -9.93 -0.36 7.32
N PRO A 329 -11.21 -0.78 7.40
CA PRO A 329 -11.55 -2.09 7.98
C PRO A 329 -10.87 -3.26 7.28
N ALA A 330 -10.83 -3.25 5.95
CA ALA A 330 -10.20 -4.32 5.18
C ALA A 330 -8.67 -4.36 5.39
N ALA A 331 -8.02 -3.18 5.46
CA ALA A 331 -6.60 -3.05 5.78
C ALA A 331 -6.29 -3.61 7.18
N LEU A 332 -7.00 -3.13 8.21
CA LEU A 332 -6.79 -3.54 9.59
C LEU A 332 -7.02 -5.03 9.81
N ASP A 333 -8.07 -5.58 9.22
CA ASP A 333 -8.33 -7.02 9.25
C ASP A 333 -7.22 -7.82 8.55
N GLY A 334 -6.72 -7.32 7.42
CA GLY A 334 -5.58 -7.91 6.72
C GLY A 334 -4.31 -7.91 7.56
N ILE A 335 -3.97 -6.78 8.18
CA ILE A 335 -2.82 -6.66 9.09
C ILE A 335 -2.92 -7.68 10.24
N ARG A 336 -4.08 -7.78 10.87
CA ARG A 336 -4.32 -8.72 11.97
C ARG A 336 -4.18 -10.19 11.54
N LEU A 337 -4.65 -10.52 10.34
CA LEU A 337 -4.44 -11.85 9.75
C LEU A 337 -2.96 -12.11 9.49
N GLY A 338 -2.23 -11.13 8.96
CA GLY A 338 -0.79 -11.21 8.72
C GLY A 338 0.04 -11.37 9.98
N LEU A 339 -0.36 -10.75 11.09
CA LEU A 339 0.26 -10.91 12.42
C LEU A 339 0.01 -12.31 13.01
N GLY A 340 -1.11 -12.94 12.67
CA GLY A 340 -1.48 -14.25 13.17
C GLY A 340 -1.89 -14.27 14.66
N ALA A 341 -2.11 -15.48 15.18
CA ALA A 341 -2.56 -15.68 16.57
C ALA A 341 -1.50 -15.36 17.63
N HIS A 342 -0.24 -15.31 17.24
CA HIS A 342 0.92 -15.03 18.10
C HIS A 342 1.73 -13.92 17.49
N PRO A 343 1.29 -12.65 17.62
CA PRO A 343 2.03 -11.50 17.10
C PRO A 343 3.47 -11.49 17.63
N PRO A 344 4.46 -11.16 16.81
CA PRO A 344 5.86 -11.12 17.26
C PRO A 344 6.04 -10.01 18.30
N ALA A 345 6.87 -10.30 19.32
CA ALA A 345 7.26 -9.31 20.33
C ALA A 345 8.29 -8.33 19.75
N ARG A 346 7.79 -7.31 19.02
CA ARG A 346 8.59 -6.24 18.41
C ARG A 346 7.76 -4.95 18.39
N PRO A 347 8.37 -3.76 18.27
CA PRO A 347 7.63 -2.53 18.01
C PRO A 347 6.87 -2.64 16.68
N PHE A 348 5.54 -2.58 16.77
CA PHE A 348 4.66 -2.72 15.60
C PHE A 348 3.40 -1.86 15.78
N GLY A 349 2.97 -1.20 14.72
CA GLY A 349 1.76 -0.41 14.71
C GLY A 349 1.17 -0.25 13.31
N VAL A 350 0.13 0.56 13.22
CA VAL A 350 -0.41 1.04 11.95
C VAL A 350 -0.16 2.53 11.81
N ALA A 351 -0.07 3.02 10.57
CA ALA A 351 0.03 4.44 10.29
C ALA A 351 -1.17 4.87 9.43
N LEU A 352 -1.96 5.81 9.91
CA LEU A 352 -3.19 6.27 9.26
C LEU A 352 -2.85 7.36 8.25
N TYR A 353 -3.16 7.15 6.98
CA TYR A 353 -2.95 8.10 5.89
C TYR A 353 -4.30 8.56 5.35
N VAL A 354 -4.78 9.79 5.58
CA VAL A 354 -4.17 10.97 6.17
C VAL A 354 -5.26 11.77 6.92
N ASP A 355 -4.87 12.59 7.89
CA ASP A 355 -5.77 13.30 8.82
C ASP A 355 -6.87 14.13 8.15
N PHE A 356 -6.53 14.91 7.12
CA PHE A 356 -7.44 15.83 6.46
C PHE A 356 -8.48 15.15 5.56
N ALA A 357 -8.30 13.85 5.25
CA ALA A 357 -9.23 13.04 4.48
C ALA A 357 -9.99 12.03 5.36
N ALA A 358 -9.48 11.75 6.57
CA ALA A 358 -10.06 10.80 7.50
C ALA A 358 -11.45 11.20 7.97
N THR A 359 -12.39 10.28 7.87
CA THR A 359 -13.80 10.45 8.26
C THR A 359 -14.07 9.91 9.68
N PRO A 360 -15.18 10.28 10.31
CA PRO A 360 -15.63 9.64 11.57
C PRO A 360 -15.79 8.11 11.44
N ALA A 361 -16.11 7.61 10.24
CA ALA A 361 -16.22 6.17 9.98
C ALA A 361 -14.85 5.48 10.02
N ASP A 362 -13.81 6.11 9.50
CA ASP A 362 -12.43 5.58 9.57
C ASP A 362 -11.93 5.51 11.01
N TRP A 363 -12.16 6.56 11.79
CA TRP A 363 -11.83 6.57 13.20
C TRP A 363 -12.63 5.52 14.00
N SER A 364 -13.89 5.28 13.64
CA SER A 364 -14.68 4.21 14.24
C SER A 364 -14.13 2.83 13.87
N ALA A 365 -13.72 2.64 12.61
CA ALA A 365 -13.10 1.41 12.15
C ALA A 365 -11.75 1.17 12.86
N TYR A 366 -10.89 2.20 12.95
CA TYR A 366 -9.63 2.11 13.68
C TYR A 366 -9.86 1.65 15.12
N ARG A 367 -10.80 2.26 15.85
CA ARG A 367 -11.11 1.86 17.23
C ARG A 367 -11.63 0.43 17.34
N SER A 368 -12.56 0.02 16.47
CA SER A 368 -13.22 -1.28 16.60
C SER A 368 -12.40 -2.45 16.04
N HIS A 369 -11.63 -2.22 14.98
CA HIS A 369 -10.85 -3.28 14.33
C HIS A 369 -9.41 -3.38 14.87
N TRP A 370 -8.85 -2.29 15.44
CA TRP A 370 -7.42 -2.26 15.80
C TRP A 370 -7.17 -2.04 17.29
N LEU A 371 -7.81 -1.06 17.93
CA LEU A 371 -7.58 -0.82 19.35
C LEU A 371 -8.14 -1.99 20.20
N THR A 372 -7.48 -2.25 21.30
CA THR A 372 -8.02 -3.13 22.34
C THR A 372 -9.25 -2.45 22.93
N THR A 373 -10.40 -3.12 22.95
CA THR A 373 -11.52 -2.64 23.75
C THR A 373 -11.05 -2.59 25.20
N ALA A 374 -10.96 -1.39 25.77
CA ALA A 374 -10.81 -1.25 27.21
C ALA A 374 -11.98 -2.00 27.87
N HIS A 375 -11.67 -3.01 28.66
CA HIS A 375 -12.63 -3.73 29.50
C HIS A 375 -13.00 -2.89 30.70
#